data_455d71255d7245d4d4c972174e7c946b
#
_entry.id   455d71255d7245d4d4c972174e7c946b
#
_cell.length_a   1.000
_cell.length_b   1.000
_cell.length_c   1.000
_cell.angle_alpha   90.00
_cell.angle_beta   90.00
_cell.angle_gamma   90.00
#
_symmetry.space_group_name_H-M   'P 1'
#
loop_
_entity.id
_entity.type
_entity.pdbx_description
1 polymer ?
#
loop_
_entity_poly.entity_id
_entity_poly.type
_entity_poly.pdbx_seq_one_letter_code
_entity_poly.pdbx_strand_id
1 'polypeptide(L)'
;MASNAKNLTSSGILYTDRRDFYIRPNVVKELWTDVSPFTTVIANKNTVTGMADPQFKMFEHRNPWVKQYVQTGTSVASAVDNAADTWVVKAGTVVGMEGEGGNYAYNSWIGLTCEVWDGLTPGSTKQGVVLITAVAGSGSSANFSVKNMNDTGTITSADGSYLIVVGSAYGEGTVAGTAWADELAVVYNQCQIFKTPLQITGTILQAALRGESSELSRLRDQKSQEHKIQKERAFLFGRSPINITGAFSDDDLTDANSNQVRATMGIIPAIEKHGDTSGADQSRFTITEASYSYSSFVDDMEKVFQYVPEAGVKRAFCGAGALSYWSKMAGSSGMAGNSGWTVNLGDMKRDALGFNYRVLETPHGALQLIPTPALRQTYNKTMLVVSDENLFHAQYRAPKFQANILTDDAYDGVKDQYMSDEGIGVTLVESHKLFQIS
;
A
#
# COMPACT_ATOMS: atom_id res chain seq x y z
N MET A 1 -48.93 -50.86 47.77
CA MET A 1 -48.09 -50.20 46.78
C MET A 1 -46.68 -50.79 46.92
N ALA A 2 -46.24 -51.62 45.95
CA ALA A 2 -44.89 -52.18 45.94
C ALA A 2 -43.91 -51.10 45.60
N SER A 3 -43.10 -50.74 46.55
CA SER A 3 -41.95 -49.85 46.31
C SER A 3 -40.93 -50.61 45.48
N ASN A 4 -40.97 -50.40 44.22
CA ASN A 4 -39.82 -50.79 43.37
C ASN A 4 -38.61 -49.96 43.79
N ALA A 5 -37.77 -50.56 44.63
CA ALA A 5 -36.47 -49.99 44.92
C ALA A 5 -35.63 -50.12 43.64
N LYS A 6 -35.78 -49.16 42.75
CA LYS A 6 -34.88 -49.02 41.61
C LYS A 6 -33.60 -48.37 42.12
N ASN A 7 -32.49 -48.97 41.79
CA ASN A 7 -31.21 -48.31 41.99
C ASN A 7 -31.23 -46.93 41.34
N LEU A 8 -30.81 -45.93 42.07
CA LEU A 8 -30.62 -44.58 41.56
C LEU A 8 -29.56 -44.61 40.43
N THR A 9 -30.01 -44.52 39.22
CA THR A 9 -29.10 -44.51 38.03
C THR A 9 -28.95 -43.09 37.52
N SER A 10 -27.81 -42.82 36.94
CA SER A 10 -27.49 -41.51 36.33
C SER A 10 -28.43 -41.10 35.19
N SER A 11 -29.22 -42.04 34.66
CA SER A 11 -30.21 -41.84 33.59
C SER A 11 -31.62 -41.61 34.08
N GLY A 12 -31.85 -41.53 35.38
CA GLY A 12 -33.18 -41.26 35.97
C GLY A 12 -33.67 -39.84 35.64
N ILE A 13 -34.92 -39.70 35.20
CA ILE A 13 -35.52 -38.40 34.79
C ILE A 13 -35.38 -37.36 35.90
N LEU A 14 -35.54 -37.73 37.17
CA LEU A 14 -35.42 -36.81 38.31
C LEU A 14 -34.00 -36.24 38.55
N TYR A 15 -32.99 -36.88 37.95
CA TYR A 15 -31.59 -36.43 38.10
C TYR A 15 -31.03 -35.80 36.83
N THR A 16 -31.72 -35.92 35.70
CA THR A 16 -31.24 -35.40 34.43
C THR A 16 -31.09 -33.88 34.50
N ASP A 17 -32.05 -33.17 35.06
CA ASP A 17 -32.00 -31.71 35.20
C ASP A 17 -31.07 -31.21 36.30
N ARG A 18 -30.69 -32.10 37.25
CA ARG A 18 -29.79 -31.78 38.35
C ARG A 18 -28.32 -32.14 38.06
N ARG A 19 -28.06 -32.86 36.98
CA ARG A 19 -26.71 -33.22 36.60
C ARG A 19 -26.01 -32.03 35.95
N ASP A 20 -24.76 -31.88 36.29
CA ASP A 20 -23.91 -30.92 35.61
C ASP A 20 -23.36 -31.58 34.31
N PHE A 21 -23.88 -31.13 33.17
CA PHE A 21 -23.48 -31.60 31.84
C PHE A 21 -22.27 -30.85 31.31
N TYR A 22 -21.87 -29.80 31.98
CA TYR A 22 -20.80 -28.91 31.49
C TYR A 22 -19.47 -29.28 32.15
N ILE A 23 -18.47 -29.52 31.33
CA ILE A 23 -17.12 -29.82 31.80
C ILE A 23 -16.46 -28.59 32.44
N ARG A 24 -16.78 -27.40 31.90
CA ARG A 24 -16.32 -26.11 32.41
C ARG A 24 -17.50 -25.14 32.48
N PRO A 25 -18.29 -25.14 33.59
CA PRO A 25 -19.53 -24.40 33.63
C PRO A 25 -19.38 -22.88 33.61
N ASN A 26 -18.20 -22.36 33.90
CA ASN A 26 -17.92 -20.92 34.01
C ASN A 26 -17.03 -20.35 32.92
N VAL A 27 -16.77 -21.11 31.85
CA VAL A 27 -15.85 -20.65 30.78
C VAL A 27 -16.41 -20.96 29.41
N VAL A 28 -16.77 -19.94 28.67
CA VAL A 28 -17.07 -20.00 27.23
C VAL A 28 -15.76 -19.97 26.45
N LYS A 29 -15.56 -20.94 25.57
CA LYS A 29 -14.41 -20.95 24.65
C LYS A 29 -14.81 -20.31 23.33
N GLU A 30 -14.15 -19.25 22.96
CA GLU A 30 -14.38 -18.52 21.73
C GLU A 30 -13.21 -18.72 20.76
N LEU A 31 -13.53 -18.86 19.47
CA LEU A 31 -12.55 -18.97 18.41
C LEU A 31 -12.40 -17.62 17.71
N TRP A 32 -11.59 -16.76 18.27
CA TRP A 32 -11.31 -15.43 17.72
C TRP A 32 -9.87 -15.29 17.27
N THR A 33 -9.66 -14.46 16.26
CA THR A 33 -8.36 -13.92 15.91
C THR A 33 -8.31 -12.47 16.40
N ASP A 34 -7.72 -12.26 17.55
CA ASP A 34 -7.62 -10.94 18.20
C ASP A 34 -6.44 -10.10 17.70
N VAL A 35 -5.92 -10.41 16.53
CA VAL A 35 -4.70 -9.76 16.06
C VAL A 35 -5.03 -8.86 14.87
N SER A 36 -4.84 -7.55 15.05
CA SER A 36 -4.92 -6.53 14.00
C SER A 36 -3.53 -5.91 13.78
N PRO A 37 -2.59 -6.64 13.16
CA PRO A 37 -1.19 -6.23 13.09
C PRO A 37 -0.98 -4.97 12.25
N PHE A 38 -1.71 -4.82 11.15
CA PHE A 38 -1.58 -3.69 10.25
C PHE A 38 -1.96 -2.36 10.94
N THR A 39 -3.16 -2.30 11.50
CA THR A 39 -3.64 -1.11 12.22
C THR A 39 -2.74 -0.77 13.42
N THR A 40 -2.29 -1.76 14.18
CA THR A 40 -1.46 -1.55 15.36
C THR A 40 -0.09 -0.99 14.98
N VAL A 41 0.54 -1.49 13.92
CA VAL A 41 1.83 -1.00 13.43
C VAL A 41 1.73 0.47 13.00
N ILE A 42 0.72 0.82 12.20
CA ILE A 42 0.55 2.19 11.71
C ILE A 42 0.21 3.13 12.87
N ALA A 43 -0.73 2.77 13.73
CA ALA A 43 -1.14 3.61 14.85
C ALA A 43 0.00 3.89 15.83
N ASN A 44 0.92 2.93 16.01
CA ASN A 44 2.05 3.12 16.90
C ASN A 44 3.16 4.02 16.32
N LYS A 45 3.30 4.03 15.00
CA LYS A 45 4.38 4.79 14.34
C LYS A 45 3.98 6.21 13.96
N ASN A 46 2.88 6.36 13.26
CA ASN A 46 2.50 7.63 12.62
C ASN A 46 1.01 7.89 12.82
N THR A 47 0.61 8.38 13.98
CA THR A 47 -0.77 8.83 14.21
C THR A 47 -0.85 10.35 14.19
N VAL A 48 -1.70 10.87 13.30
CA VAL A 48 -2.04 12.28 13.21
C VAL A 48 -3.37 12.51 13.93
N THR A 49 -3.32 13.28 15.00
CA THR A 49 -4.48 13.63 15.83
C THR A 49 -4.77 15.13 15.73
N GLY A 50 -5.98 15.54 16.11
CA GLY A 50 -6.35 16.97 16.14
C GLY A 50 -6.59 17.57 14.76
N MET A 51 -7.02 16.76 13.81
CA MET A 51 -7.39 17.21 12.48
C MET A 51 -8.60 18.15 12.53
N ALA A 52 -8.55 19.24 11.76
CA ALA A 52 -9.64 20.21 11.70
C ALA A 52 -10.81 19.72 10.82
N ASP A 53 -10.53 18.88 9.84
CA ASP A 53 -11.50 18.38 8.86
C ASP A 53 -11.39 16.86 8.70
N PRO A 54 -12.50 16.11 8.57
CA PRO A 54 -12.46 14.68 8.32
C PRO A 54 -11.91 14.33 6.93
N GLN A 55 -11.91 15.26 5.99
CA GLN A 55 -11.23 15.13 4.71
C GLN A 55 -9.84 15.73 4.85
N PHE A 56 -8.82 14.99 4.44
CA PHE A 56 -7.45 15.43 4.57
C PHE A 56 -6.70 15.33 3.24
N LYS A 57 -5.74 16.23 3.12
CA LYS A 57 -4.90 16.37 1.94
C LYS A 57 -3.47 16.04 2.32
N MET A 58 -2.79 15.36 1.43
CA MET A 58 -1.39 15.02 1.55
C MET A 58 -0.65 15.61 0.37
N PHE A 59 0.52 16.20 0.63
CA PHE A 59 1.36 16.72 -0.42
C PHE A 59 2.42 15.69 -0.76
N GLU A 60 2.58 15.42 -2.04
CA GLU A 60 3.58 14.52 -2.57
C GLU A 60 4.49 15.24 -3.53
N HIS A 61 5.76 14.96 -3.45
CA HIS A 61 6.73 15.37 -4.44
C HIS A 61 7.50 14.15 -4.89
N ARG A 62 7.27 13.75 -6.14
CA ARG A 62 7.94 12.61 -6.74
C ARG A 62 9.25 13.07 -7.30
N ASN A 63 10.30 12.45 -6.89
CA ASN A 63 11.66 12.51 -7.41
C ASN A 63 12.20 13.91 -7.82
N PRO A 64 13.15 14.49 -7.08
CA PRO A 64 13.81 15.74 -7.45
C PRO A 64 14.60 15.64 -8.77
N TRP A 65 14.82 14.45 -9.30
CA TRP A 65 15.51 14.16 -10.56
C TRP A 65 14.56 14.12 -11.77
N VAL A 66 13.58 14.98 -11.82
CA VAL A 66 12.49 14.97 -12.78
C VAL A 66 12.96 15.08 -14.23
N LYS A 67 14.12 15.68 -14.47
CA LYS A 67 14.73 15.75 -15.79
C LYS A 67 15.69 14.60 -16.07
N GLN A 68 15.31 13.37 -15.77
CA GLN A 68 16.21 12.25 -15.99
C GLN A 68 16.36 11.89 -17.45
N TYR A 69 15.27 11.86 -18.21
CA TYR A 69 15.30 11.50 -19.61
C TYR A 69 14.11 12.02 -20.41
N VAL A 70 14.27 12.03 -21.72
CA VAL A 70 13.21 12.27 -22.70
C VAL A 70 13.37 11.30 -23.85
N GLN A 71 12.26 10.85 -24.43
CA GLN A 71 12.28 9.96 -25.58
C GLN A 71 12.21 10.76 -26.89
N THR A 72 13.01 10.37 -27.86
CA THR A 72 12.96 10.97 -29.22
C THR A 72 11.86 10.32 -30.05
N GLY A 73 11.16 11.12 -30.86
CA GLY A 73 10.02 10.68 -31.67
C GLY A 73 10.33 10.36 -33.11
N THR A 74 11.50 10.71 -33.62
CA THR A 74 11.89 10.46 -35.00
C THR A 74 13.34 10.09 -35.08
N SER A 75 13.70 9.17 -35.95
CA SER A 75 15.11 8.83 -36.17
C SER A 75 15.80 9.98 -36.93
N VAL A 76 16.82 10.53 -36.33
CA VAL A 76 17.64 11.61 -36.92
C VAL A 76 19.12 11.24 -36.77
N ALA A 77 19.85 11.36 -37.81
CA ALA A 77 21.31 11.26 -37.78
C ALA A 77 21.86 12.63 -37.40
N SER A 78 22.57 12.74 -36.30
CA SER A 78 23.27 13.95 -35.94
C SER A 78 24.53 14.08 -36.77
N ALA A 79 24.79 15.30 -37.21
CA ALA A 79 26.02 15.57 -37.98
C ALA A 79 27.27 15.44 -37.09
N VAL A 80 28.38 15.12 -37.73
CA VAL A 80 29.70 15.06 -37.13
C VAL A 80 30.17 16.47 -36.75
N ASP A 81 30.95 16.58 -35.70
CA ASP A 81 31.76 17.76 -35.34
C ASP A 81 30.97 19.07 -35.11
N ASN A 82 30.33 19.22 -33.98
CA ASN A 82 29.72 20.48 -33.52
C ASN A 82 28.62 21.09 -34.41
N ALA A 83 28.17 20.44 -35.48
CA ALA A 83 27.00 20.88 -36.22
C ALA A 83 25.74 20.67 -35.35
N ALA A 84 24.89 21.70 -35.32
CA ALA A 84 23.60 21.57 -34.65
C ALA A 84 22.63 20.76 -35.52
N ASP A 85 21.99 19.81 -34.94
CA ASP A 85 20.91 19.06 -35.55
C ASP A 85 19.61 19.18 -34.71
N THR A 86 18.48 18.90 -35.34
CA THR A 86 17.17 19.09 -34.69
C THR A 86 16.49 17.74 -34.45
N TRP A 87 16.32 17.39 -33.21
CA TRP A 87 15.66 16.16 -32.78
C TRP A 87 14.26 16.41 -32.28
N VAL A 88 13.29 15.66 -32.77
CA VAL A 88 11.92 15.75 -32.34
C VAL A 88 11.77 14.93 -31.04
N VAL A 89 11.13 15.53 -30.06
CA VAL A 89 10.82 14.87 -28.79
C VAL A 89 9.46 14.21 -28.90
N LYS A 90 9.34 12.98 -28.44
CA LYS A 90 8.06 12.25 -28.42
C LYS A 90 7.16 12.82 -27.33
N ALA A 91 5.92 13.13 -27.71
CA ALA A 91 4.92 13.66 -26.79
C ALA A 91 4.69 12.74 -25.58
N GLY A 92 4.54 13.34 -24.40
CA GLY A 92 4.22 12.60 -23.17
C GLY A 92 5.38 11.78 -22.61
N THR A 93 6.60 11.91 -23.14
CA THR A 93 7.76 11.13 -22.68
C THR A 93 8.73 11.89 -21.79
N VAL A 94 8.45 13.16 -21.52
CA VAL A 94 9.23 13.93 -20.56
C VAL A 94 8.72 13.58 -19.15
N VAL A 95 9.49 12.79 -18.45
CA VAL A 95 9.14 12.38 -17.09
C VAL A 95 9.14 13.58 -16.16
N GLY A 96 8.04 13.76 -15.42
CA GLY A 96 7.88 14.78 -14.39
C GLY A 96 7.42 16.15 -14.89
N MET A 97 7.02 16.26 -16.13
CA MET A 97 6.45 17.49 -16.71
C MET A 97 5.00 17.29 -17.18
N GLU A 98 4.35 16.26 -16.66
CA GLU A 98 2.94 15.98 -16.94
C GLU A 98 2.06 17.08 -16.31
N GLY A 99 1.37 17.84 -17.16
CA GLY A 99 0.42 18.89 -16.76
C GLY A 99 0.82 20.31 -17.10
N GLU A 100 2.08 20.61 -17.27
CA GLU A 100 2.55 21.92 -17.71
C GLU A 100 2.61 21.97 -19.25
N GLY A 101 1.49 22.16 -19.89
CA GLY A 101 1.36 22.26 -21.36
C GLY A 101 1.98 23.52 -21.98
N GLY A 102 3.10 24.01 -21.45
CA GLY A 102 3.74 25.25 -21.91
C GLY A 102 5.18 25.06 -22.38
N ASN A 103 5.59 25.89 -23.33
CA ASN A 103 6.94 25.99 -23.86
C ASN A 103 8.04 26.17 -22.79
N TYR A 104 7.68 26.62 -21.62
CA TYR A 104 8.61 26.94 -20.55
C TYR A 104 9.33 25.69 -19.99
N ALA A 105 8.65 24.58 -19.95
CA ALA A 105 9.19 23.35 -19.45
C ALA A 105 10.37 22.85 -20.29
N TYR A 106 10.26 22.89 -21.60
CA TYR A 106 11.32 22.45 -22.50
C TYR A 106 12.50 23.43 -22.57
N ASN A 107 12.28 24.73 -22.42
CA ASN A 107 13.36 25.72 -22.41
C ASN A 107 14.36 25.51 -21.27
N SER A 108 13.96 24.85 -20.20
CA SER A 108 14.86 24.49 -19.10
C SER A 108 15.86 23.39 -19.46
N TRP A 109 15.70 22.72 -20.61
CA TRP A 109 16.63 21.74 -21.14
C TRP A 109 17.82 22.37 -21.89
N ILE A 110 17.72 23.64 -22.23
CA ILE A 110 18.83 24.36 -22.90
C ILE A 110 20.05 24.41 -21.97
N GLY A 111 21.19 23.98 -22.50
CA GLY A 111 22.44 23.90 -21.76
C GLY A 111 22.64 22.58 -21.00
N LEU A 112 21.72 21.63 -21.09
CA LEU A 112 21.91 20.29 -20.51
C LEU A 112 22.74 19.41 -21.45
N THR A 113 23.60 18.60 -20.86
CA THR A 113 24.32 17.52 -21.52
C THR A 113 23.59 16.21 -21.29
N CYS A 114 23.33 15.50 -22.39
CA CYS A 114 22.56 14.27 -22.34
C CYS A 114 23.31 13.13 -23.02
N GLU A 115 23.26 11.94 -22.39
CA GLU A 115 23.61 10.69 -23.06
C GLU A 115 22.46 10.24 -23.93
N VAL A 116 22.81 9.72 -25.12
CA VAL A 116 21.85 9.15 -26.06
C VAL A 116 21.94 7.64 -26.00
N TRP A 117 20.81 7.02 -25.66
CA TRP A 117 20.66 5.57 -25.54
C TRP A 117 19.56 5.05 -26.45
N ASP A 118 19.73 3.86 -27.03
CA ASP A 118 18.68 3.21 -27.84
C ASP A 118 17.55 2.59 -27.00
N GLY A 119 17.71 2.49 -25.69
CA GLY A 119 16.72 2.00 -24.73
C GLY A 119 17.11 2.31 -23.28
N LEU A 120 16.22 1.98 -22.34
CA LEU A 120 16.46 2.09 -20.89
C LEU A 120 16.68 0.74 -20.23
N THR A 121 16.69 -0.36 -21.00
CA THR A 121 16.87 -1.70 -20.46
C THR A 121 18.35 -2.08 -20.38
N PRO A 122 18.75 -2.96 -19.44
CA PRO A 122 20.10 -3.52 -19.43
C PRO A 122 20.44 -4.16 -20.79
N GLY A 123 21.57 -3.76 -21.35
CA GLY A 123 21.98 -4.19 -22.70
C GLY A 123 21.72 -3.16 -23.81
N SER A 124 21.03 -2.07 -23.50
CA SER A 124 20.92 -0.94 -24.43
C SER A 124 22.28 -0.33 -24.74
N THR A 125 22.40 0.22 -25.93
CA THR A 125 23.67 0.76 -26.44
C THR A 125 23.70 2.28 -26.33
N LYS A 126 24.77 2.81 -25.74
CA LYS A 126 25.06 4.24 -25.71
C LYS A 126 25.53 4.68 -27.09
N GLN A 127 24.83 5.63 -27.70
CA GLN A 127 25.14 6.19 -29.01
C GLN A 127 26.14 7.36 -28.90
N GLY A 128 26.11 8.10 -27.80
CA GLY A 128 27.04 9.22 -27.58
C GLY A 128 26.53 10.21 -26.55
N VAL A 129 27.11 11.40 -26.53
CA VAL A 129 26.73 12.51 -25.65
C VAL A 129 26.43 13.75 -26.50
N VAL A 130 25.32 14.40 -26.21
CA VAL A 130 24.90 15.62 -26.92
C VAL A 130 24.66 16.77 -25.92
N LEU A 131 24.89 17.99 -26.41
CA LEU A 131 24.52 19.22 -25.72
C LEU A 131 23.26 19.80 -26.36
N ILE A 132 22.27 20.12 -25.58
CA ILE A 132 21.04 20.79 -26.03
C ILE A 132 21.30 22.30 -26.09
N THR A 133 21.26 22.87 -27.29
CA THR A 133 21.61 24.29 -27.52
C THR A 133 20.41 25.18 -27.66
N ALA A 134 19.30 24.66 -28.19
CA ALA A 134 18.03 25.39 -28.31
C ALA A 134 16.84 24.44 -28.26
N VAL A 135 15.70 24.98 -27.95
CA VAL A 135 14.42 24.27 -27.97
C VAL A 135 13.42 25.10 -28.75
N ALA A 136 12.74 24.48 -29.69
CA ALA A 136 11.69 25.10 -30.51
C ALA A 136 10.42 24.24 -30.44
N GLY A 137 9.25 24.88 -30.60
CA GLY A 137 7.95 24.22 -30.57
C GLY A 137 7.30 24.18 -29.20
N SER A 138 6.08 23.70 -29.15
CA SER A 138 5.23 23.64 -27.94
C SER A 138 4.39 22.37 -27.94
N GLY A 139 4.01 21.95 -26.75
CA GLY A 139 3.09 20.82 -26.56
C GLY A 139 3.70 19.47 -26.99
N SER A 140 2.96 18.73 -27.81
CA SER A 140 3.31 17.35 -28.20
C SER A 140 4.47 17.23 -29.20
N SER A 141 5.10 18.33 -29.63
CA SER A 141 6.12 18.33 -30.68
C SER A 141 7.22 19.35 -30.38
N ALA A 142 7.94 19.18 -29.27
CA ALA A 142 9.11 19.96 -29.03
C ALA A 142 10.29 19.44 -29.89
N ASN A 143 11.07 20.37 -30.44
CA ASN A 143 12.26 20.07 -31.20
C ASN A 143 13.48 20.55 -30.40
N PHE A 144 14.40 19.66 -30.12
CA PHE A 144 15.68 19.97 -29.49
C PHE A 144 16.76 20.16 -30.54
N SER A 145 17.39 21.33 -30.57
CA SER A 145 18.61 21.51 -31.30
C SER A 145 19.76 20.97 -30.48
N VAL A 146 20.42 19.94 -30.99
CA VAL A 146 21.48 19.22 -30.28
C VAL A 146 22.81 19.38 -30.99
N LYS A 147 23.89 19.38 -30.23
CA LYS A 147 25.25 19.32 -30.76
C LYS A 147 25.94 18.08 -30.24
N ASN A 148 26.69 17.41 -31.12
CA ASN A 148 27.52 16.28 -30.77
C ASN A 148 28.69 16.72 -29.87
N MET A 149 28.90 16.04 -28.77
CA MET A 149 30.04 16.25 -27.84
C MET A 149 31.10 15.15 -27.97
N ASN A 150 30.94 14.17 -28.84
CA ASN A 150 31.97 13.17 -29.08
C ASN A 150 33.05 13.75 -30.00
N ASP A 151 34.30 13.31 -29.83
CA ASP A 151 35.41 13.77 -30.63
C ASP A 151 35.26 13.38 -32.10
N THR A 152 34.66 12.25 -32.38
CA THR A 152 34.49 11.71 -33.75
C THR A 152 33.20 10.89 -33.84
N GLY A 153 32.66 10.82 -35.04
CA GLY A 153 31.53 9.98 -35.37
C GLY A 153 30.17 10.71 -35.36
N THR A 154 29.19 10.04 -35.90
CA THR A 154 27.81 10.53 -35.99
C THR A 154 27.00 9.87 -34.91
N ILE A 155 26.26 10.66 -34.13
CA ILE A 155 25.29 10.15 -33.18
C ILE A 155 23.96 9.98 -33.90
N THR A 156 23.40 8.80 -33.85
CA THR A 156 22.12 8.49 -34.48
C THR A 156 21.05 8.28 -33.39
N SER A 157 19.97 9.00 -33.49
CA SER A 157 18.79 8.76 -32.62
C SER A 157 17.73 8.05 -33.45
N ALA A 158 17.35 6.86 -33.05
CA ALA A 158 16.19 6.16 -33.61
C ALA A 158 14.90 6.61 -32.92
N ASP A 159 13.74 6.32 -33.55
CA ASP A 159 12.45 6.51 -32.85
C ASP A 159 12.41 5.69 -31.56
N GLY A 160 12.17 6.35 -30.48
CA GLY A 160 12.19 5.72 -29.14
C GLY A 160 13.54 5.74 -28.44
N SER A 161 14.59 6.36 -28.99
CA SER A 161 15.85 6.58 -28.25
C SER A 161 15.64 7.55 -27.08
N TYR A 162 16.47 7.42 -26.06
CA TYR A 162 16.37 8.18 -24.83
C TYR A 162 17.54 9.15 -24.68
N LEU A 163 17.21 10.38 -24.28
CA LEU A 163 18.17 11.40 -23.85
C LEU A 163 18.18 11.42 -22.31
N ILE A 164 19.26 10.93 -21.72
CA ILE A 164 19.42 10.88 -20.26
C ILE A 164 20.31 12.04 -19.84
N VAL A 165 19.81 12.89 -18.94
CA VAL A 165 20.55 14.06 -18.47
C VAL A 165 21.71 13.63 -17.59
N VAL A 166 22.91 14.07 -17.94
CA VAL A 166 24.15 13.83 -17.19
C VAL A 166 24.52 15.05 -16.36
N GLY A 167 24.32 16.24 -16.92
CA GLY A 167 24.70 17.48 -16.27
C GLY A 167 24.33 18.70 -17.09
N SER A 168 24.97 19.82 -16.80
CA SER A 168 24.80 21.07 -17.52
C SER A 168 26.15 21.65 -17.96
N ALA A 169 26.19 22.25 -19.16
CA ALA A 169 27.36 22.92 -19.69
C ALA A 169 26.93 24.25 -20.34
N TYR A 170 27.37 25.33 -19.78
CA TYR A 170 27.08 26.67 -20.27
C TYR A 170 28.39 27.34 -20.73
N GLY A 171 28.26 28.20 -21.73
CA GLY A 171 29.40 29.01 -22.19
C GLY A 171 29.82 30.07 -21.18
N GLU A 172 31.04 30.47 -21.21
CA GLU A 172 31.57 31.58 -20.41
C GLU A 172 30.84 32.89 -20.75
N GLY A 173 30.41 33.63 -19.72
CA GLY A 173 29.70 34.91 -19.89
C GLY A 173 28.22 34.78 -20.30
N THR A 174 27.64 33.57 -20.28
CA THR A 174 26.22 33.39 -20.54
C THR A 174 25.36 33.79 -19.36
N VAL A 175 24.13 34.26 -19.64
CA VAL A 175 23.12 34.52 -18.59
C VAL A 175 22.63 33.22 -18.00
N ALA A 176 22.01 33.30 -16.81
CA ALA A 176 21.41 32.14 -16.16
C ALA A 176 20.40 31.44 -17.09
N GLY A 177 20.38 30.12 -17.08
CA GLY A 177 19.40 29.32 -17.82
C GLY A 177 17.97 29.53 -17.33
N THR A 178 17.00 29.07 -18.09
CA THR A 178 15.59 29.13 -17.71
C THR A 178 15.36 28.29 -16.45
N ALA A 179 14.80 28.92 -15.42
CA ALA A 179 14.42 28.22 -14.20
C ALA A 179 13.27 27.27 -14.47
N TRP A 180 13.30 26.16 -13.75
CA TRP A 180 12.23 25.17 -13.72
C TRP A 180 11.87 24.88 -12.28
N ALA A 181 10.60 24.76 -12.01
CA ALA A 181 10.08 24.34 -10.70
C ALA A 181 8.98 23.33 -10.92
N ASP A 182 8.95 22.33 -10.06
CA ASP A 182 7.88 21.33 -10.01
C ASP A 182 6.90 21.70 -8.91
N GLU A 183 5.60 21.50 -9.18
CA GLU A 183 4.56 21.71 -8.20
C GLU A 183 4.30 20.43 -7.41
N LEU A 184 3.91 20.63 -6.15
CA LEU A 184 3.55 19.52 -5.29
C LEU A 184 2.23 18.89 -5.77
N ALA A 185 2.23 17.58 -5.92
CA ALA A 185 1.00 16.83 -6.14
C ALA A 185 0.19 16.74 -4.85
N VAL A 186 -1.14 16.79 -4.96
CA VAL A 186 -2.05 16.70 -3.82
C VAL A 186 -2.84 15.42 -3.89
N VAL A 187 -2.73 14.60 -2.87
CA VAL A 187 -3.50 13.36 -2.70
C VAL A 187 -4.53 13.55 -1.59
N TYR A 188 -5.72 13.04 -1.80
CA TYR A 188 -6.86 13.21 -0.90
C TYR A 188 -7.29 11.89 -0.31
N ASN A 189 -7.69 11.90 0.96
CA ASN A 189 -8.43 10.80 1.57
C ASN A 189 -9.36 11.37 2.65
N GLN A 190 -10.17 10.52 3.26
CA GLN A 190 -11.13 10.92 4.28
C GLN A 190 -11.21 9.92 5.42
N CYS A 191 -11.62 10.41 6.60
CA CYS A 191 -11.92 9.59 7.74
C CYS A 191 -13.31 8.96 7.61
N GLN A 192 -13.41 7.71 8.00
CA GLN A 192 -14.63 6.91 8.03
C GLN A 192 -15.15 6.79 9.45
N ILE A 193 -16.46 6.90 9.61
CA ILE A 193 -17.12 6.70 10.90
C ILE A 193 -17.39 5.21 11.11
N PHE A 194 -16.72 4.64 12.09
CA PHE A 194 -16.95 3.26 12.53
C PHE A 194 -17.89 3.25 13.73
N LYS A 195 -18.95 2.44 13.67
CA LYS A 195 -19.90 2.24 14.75
C LYS A 195 -20.18 0.75 14.92
N THR A 196 -19.96 0.25 16.12
CA THR A 196 -20.23 -1.15 16.45
C THR A 196 -21.17 -1.17 17.65
N PRO A 197 -22.50 -1.24 17.43
CA PRO A 197 -23.48 -1.26 18.48
C PRO A 197 -23.60 -2.67 19.10
N LEU A 198 -23.97 -2.69 20.37
CA LEU A 198 -24.45 -3.87 21.05
C LEU A 198 -25.75 -3.51 21.77
N GLN A 199 -26.67 -4.46 21.90
CA GLN A 199 -27.92 -4.30 22.57
C GLN A 199 -28.29 -5.57 23.32
N ILE A 200 -28.73 -5.44 24.57
CA ILE A 200 -29.13 -6.55 25.43
C ILE A 200 -30.41 -6.17 26.18
N THR A 201 -31.32 -7.12 26.32
CA THR A 201 -32.58 -6.90 27.03
C THR A 201 -32.42 -6.98 28.53
N GLY A 202 -33.26 -6.28 29.26
CA GLY A 202 -33.27 -6.28 30.73
C GLY A 202 -33.50 -7.67 31.34
N THR A 203 -34.30 -8.50 30.71
CA THR A 203 -34.53 -9.89 31.13
C THR A 203 -33.25 -10.72 31.13
N ILE A 204 -32.41 -10.61 30.09
CA ILE A 204 -31.13 -11.35 30.00
C ILE A 204 -30.13 -10.82 31.03
N LEU A 205 -30.15 -9.53 31.32
CA LEU A 205 -29.28 -8.94 32.34
C LEU A 205 -29.56 -9.49 33.76
N GLN A 206 -30.79 -9.88 34.03
CA GLN A 206 -31.21 -10.46 35.32
C GLN A 206 -31.09 -11.99 35.33
N ALA A 207 -30.95 -12.64 34.17
CA ALA A 207 -30.85 -14.08 34.06
C ALA A 207 -29.51 -14.59 34.56
N ALA A 208 -29.54 -15.61 35.42
CA ALA A 208 -28.33 -16.34 35.81
C ALA A 208 -27.90 -17.27 34.68
N LEU A 209 -26.99 -16.81 33.84
CA LEU A 209 -26.44 -17.58 32.73
C LEU A 209 -25.25 -18.43 33.17
N ARG A 210 -25.11 -19.62 32.61
CA ARG A 210 -23.92 -20.45 32.78
C ARG A 210 -22.89 -20.08 31.75
N GLY A 211 -21.59 -20.10 32.14
CA GLY A 211 -20.49 -19.87 31.27
C GLY A 211 -19.73 -18.59 31.56
N GLU A 212 -20.38 -17.52 31.91
CA GLU A 212 -19.76 -16.25 32.26
C GLU A 212 -20.50 -15.59 33.40
N SER A 213 -19.77 -14.84 34.23
CA SER A 213 -20.37 -14.07 35.36
C SER A 213 -21.17 -12.88 34.89
N SER A 214 -20.89 -12.34 33.72
CA SER A 214 -21.58 -11.19 33.14
C SER A 214 -21.58 -11.28 31.60
N GLU A 215 -22.73 -11.57 31.04
CA GLU A 215 -22.92 -11.63 29.58
C GLU A 215 -22.70 -10.26 28.91
N LEU A 216 -23.07 -9.17 29.60
CA LEU A 216 -22.82 -7.83 29.10
C LEU A 216 -21.32 -7.54 28.94
N SER A 217 -20.49 -7.96 29.91
CA SER A 217 -19.04 -7.78 29.81
C SER A 217 -18.46 -8.56 28.64
N ARG A 218 -18.86 -9.82 28.49
CA ARG A 218 -18.43 -10.67 27.37
C ARG A 218 -18.81 -10.06 26.01
N LEU A 219 -20.04 -9.57 25.87
CA LEU A 219 -20.49 -8.91 24.63
C LEU A 219 -19.72 -7.62 24.35
N ARG A 220 -19.39 -6.83 25.37
CA ARG A 220 -18.57 -5.63 25.22
C ARG A 220 -17.18 -5.98 24.68
N ASP A 221 -16.54 -7.02 25.23
CA ASP A 221 -15.22 -7.47 24.77
C ASP A 221 -15.28 -7.96 23.32
N GLN A 222 -16.29 -8.78 22.97
CA GLN A 222 -16.49 -9.22 21.58
C GLN A 222 -16.68 -8.05 20.63
N LYS A 223 -17.50 -7.07 20.98
CA LYS A 223 -17.76 -5.90 20.14
C LYS A 223 -16.56 -4.97 20.02
N SER A 224 -15.72 -4.89 21.05
CA SER A 224 -14.43 -4.21 20.97
C SER A 224 -13.49 -4.85 19.94
N GLN A 225 -13.40 -6.19 19.96
CA GLN A 225 -12.60 -6.93 18.99
C GLN A 225 -13.15 -6.80 17.56
N GLU A 226 -14.47 -6.91 17.40
CA GLU A 226 -15.14 -6.70 16.12
C GLU A 226 -14.84 -5.31 15.54
N HIS A 227 -14.89 -4.28 16.38
CA HIS A 227 -14.57 -2.90 15.99
C HIS A 227 -13.13 -2.76 15.49
N LYS A 228 -12.16 -3.40 16.16
CA LYS A 228 -10.75 -3.44 15.70
C LYS A 228 -10.61 -4.13 14.35
N ILE A 229 -11.27 -5.28 14.17
CA ILE A 229 -11.22 -6.04 12.91
C ILE A 229 -11.86 -5.26 11.76
N GLN A 230 -12.98 -4.58 12.01
CA GLN A 230 -13.63 -3.73 11.01
C GLN A 230 -12.71 -2.59 10.54
N LYS A 231 -12.02 -1.93 11.47
CA LYS A 231 -11.03 -0.89 11.13
C LYS A 231 -9.88 -1.45 10.30
N GLU A 232 -9.30 -2.57 10.72
CA GLU A 232 -8.22 -3.21 9.98
C GLU A 232 -8.63 -3.55 8.55
N ARG A 233 -9.81 -4.12 8.38
CA ARG A 233 -10.34 -4.44 7.05
C ARG A 233 -10.59 -3.19 6.20
N ALA A 234 -11.10 -2.12 6.79
CA ALA A 234 -11.30 -0.86 6.08
C ALA A 234 -9.97 -0.23 5.63
N PHE A 235 -8.94 -0.28 6.46
CA PHE A 235 -7.62 0.25 6.12
C PHE A 235 -6.88 -0.58 5.08
N LEU A 236 -7.16 -1.89 5.00
CA LEU A 236 -6.61 -2.75 3.95
C LEU A 236 -7.42 -2.67 2.64
N PHE A 237 -8.75 -2.77 2.71
CA PHE A 237 -9.62 -3.01 1.55
C PHE A 237 -10.64 -1.91 1.26
N GLY A 238 -10.75 -0.90 2.12
CA GLY A 238 -11.73 0.17 1.98
C GLY A 238 -11.59 0.91 0.66
N ARG A 239 -12.71 1.29 0.05
CA ARG A 239 -12.72 2.13 -1.16
C ARG A 239 -13.41 3.44 -0.83
N SER A 240 -12.79 4.53 -1.24
CA SER A 240 -13.37 5.86 -1.13
C SER A 240 -14.05 6.24 -2.43
N PRO A 241 -15.22 6.89 -2.39
CA PRO A 241 -15.84 7.46 -3.57
C PRO A 241 -15.05 8.66 -4.11
N ILE A 242 -14.17 9.25 -3.30
CA ILE A 242 -13.36 10.41 -3.68
C ILE A 242 -12.33 10.01 -4.73
N ASN A 243 -12.26 10.78 -5.79
CA ASN A 243 -11.18 10.68 -6.75
C ASN A 243 -9.92 11.35 -6.17
N ILE A 244 -8.77 10.66 -6.19
CA ILE A 244 -7.48 11.19 -5.70
C ILE A 244 -7.06 12.47 -6.47
N THR A 245 -7.54 12.68 -7.67
CA THR A 245 -7.25 13.86 -8.48
C THR A 245 -8.07 15.11 -8.09
N GLY A 246 -8.76 15.10 -6.95
CA GLY A 246 -9.31 16.31 -6.33
C GLY A 246 -10.73 16.68 -6.70
N ALA A 247 -11.40 15.94 -7.54
CA ALA A 247 -12.84 16.14 -7.73
C ALA A 247 -13.60 15.32 -6.67
N PHE A 248 -14.14 16.00 -5.67
CA PHE A 248 -15.18 15.40 -4.83
C PHE A 248 -16.40 15.20 -5.75
N SER A 249 -16.65 13.97 -6.13
CA SER A 249 -17.96 13.58 -6.59
C SER A 249 -18.82 13.47 -5.31
N ASP A 250 -19.42 14.58 -4.95
CA ASP A 250 -20.11 14.75 -3.67
C ASP A 250 -21.38 13.90 -3.53
N ASP A 251 -21.87 13.32 -4.60
CA ASP A 251 -23.30 13.09 -4.68
C ASP A 251 -23.74 11.66 -4.48
N ASP A 252 -22.82 10.67 -4.47
CA ASP A 252 -23.29 9.34 -4.77
C ASP A 252 -23.32 8.35 -3.60
N LEU A 253 -22.72 8.68 -2.45
CA LEU A 253 -22.73 7.77 -1.32
C LEU A 253 -23.54 8.33 -0.14
N THR A 254 -24.83 8.05 -0.16
CA THR A 254 -25.74 8.41 0.93
C THR A 254 -26.30 7.17 1.62
N ASP A 255 -26.62 7.29 2.92
CA ASP A 255 -27.36 6.28 3.66
C ASP A 255 -28.86 6.30 3.32
N ALA A 256 -29.63 5.39 3.91
CA ALA A 256 -31.07 5.30 3.72
C ALA A 256 -31.83 6.59 4.14
N ASN A 257 -31.22 7.48 4.89
CA ASN A 257 -31.76 8.74 5.36
C ASN A 257 -31.22 9.95 4.58
N SER A 258 -30.56 9.70 3.44
CA SER A 258 -29.91 10.73 2.60
C SER A 258 -28.76 11.48 3.29
N ASN A 259 -28.14 10.90 4.34
CA ASN A 259 -26.94 11.46 4.93
C ASN A 259 -25.73 11.02 4.13
N GLN A 260 -24.79 11.93 3.90
CA GLN A 260 -23.54 11.62 3.21
C GLN A 260 -22.69 10.61 4.01
N VAL A 261 -22.28 9.53 3.36
CA VAL A 261 -21.41 8.50 3.92
C VAL A 261 -19.99 8.72 3.48
N ARG A 262 -19.08 8.79 4.45
CA ARG A 262 -17.63 8.87 4.20
C ARG A 262 -17.00 7.51 4.35
N ALA A 263 -16.15 7.14 3.41
CA ALA A 263 -15.38 5.90 3.44
C ALA A 263 -13.90 6.19 3.15
N THR A 264 -13.02 5.63 3.96
CA THR A 264 -11.57 5.77 3.75
C THR A 264 -11.09 4.87 2.63
N MET A 265 -10.12 5.35 1.83
CA MET A 265 -9.43 4.52 0.85
C MET A 265 -8.33 3.73 1.56
N GLY A 266 -8.42 2.42 1.51
CA GLY A 266 -7.41 1.51 2.04
C GLY A 266 -6.19 1.40 1.12
N ILE A 267 -5.12 0.80 1.65
CA ILE A 267 -3.85 0.70 0.94
C ILE A 267 -3.92 -0.19 -0.31
N ILE A 268 -4.61 -1.34 -0.26
CA ILE A 268 -4.69 -2.24 -1.42
C ILE A 268 -5.41 -1.59 -2.58
N PRO A 269 -6.62 -0.99 -2.43
CA PRO A 269 -7.24 -0.23 -3.50
C PRO A 269 -6.44 0.99 -3.97
N ALA A 270 -5.68 1.64 -3.09
CA ALA A 270 -4.80 2.73 -3.49
C ALA A 270 -3.71 2.24 -4.45
N ILE A 271 -3.06 1.11 -4.14
CA ILE A 271 -2.06 0.49 -5.01
C ILE A 271 -2.71 -0.04 -6.30
N GLU A 272 -3.90 -0.64 -6.22
CA GLU A 272 -4.62 -1.12 -7.41
C GLU A 272 -4.98 -0.01 -8.39
N LYS A 273 -5.29 1.18 -7.88
CA LYS A 273 -5.75 2.31 -8.68
C LYS A 273 -4.60 3.15 -9.23
N HIS A 274 -3.55 3.34 -8.45
CA HIS A 274 -2.48 4.29 -8.75
C HIS A 274 -1.10 3.63 -8.92
N GLY A 275 -0.96 2.35 -8.56
CA GLY A 275 0.29 1.63 -8.70
C GLY A 275 0.48 1.06 -10.10
N ASP A 276 1.69 1.16 -10.60
CA ASP A 276 2.08 0.63 -11.90
C ASP A 276 2.13 -0.90 -11.92
N THR A 277 1.77 -1.48 -13.05
CA THR A 277 1.81 -2.94 -13.29
C THR A 277 3.08 -3.41 -13.98
N SER A 278 3.91 -2.48 -14.43
CA SER A 278 5.15 -2.79 -15.17
C SER A 278 6.13 -1.61 -15.06
N GLY A 279 7.37 -1.82 -15.46
CA GLY A 279 8.40 -0.78 -15.43
C GLY A 279 9.21 -0.77 -14.12
N ALA A 280 10.01 0.28 -13.96
CA ALA A 280 10.88 0.44 -12.79
C ALA A 280 10.06 0.70 -11.51
N ASP A 281 8.97 1.46 -11.61
CA ASP A 281 8.10 1.84 -10.49
C ASP A 281 6.98 0.83 -10.21
N GLN A 282 7.08 -0.35 -10.81
CA GLN A 282 6.09 -1.41 -10.65
C GLN A 282 5.71 -1.61 -9.18
N SER A 283 4.42 -1.46 -8.87
CA SER A 283 3.86 -1.60 -7.53
C SER A 283 2.96 -2.83 -7.38
N ARG A 284 2.53 -3.41 -8.51
CA ARG A 284 1.64 -4.57 -8.55
C ARG A 284 2.36 -5.73 -9.23
N PHE A 285 2.53 -6.82 -8.49
CA PHE A 285 3.18 -8.04 -8.95
C PHE A 285 2.17 -9.19 -8.98
N THR A 286 2.00 -9.80 -10.14
CA THR A 286 1.21 -11.03 -10.27
C THR A 286 2.19 -12.18 -10.46
N ILE A 287 2.24 -13.08 -9.49
CA ILE A 287 3.11 -14.25 -9.48
C ILE A 287 2.31 -15.48 -9.89
N THR A 288 2.76 -16.16 -10.93
CA THR A 288 2.25 -17.50 -11.28
C THR A 288 3.13 -18.54 -10.61
N GLU A 289 2.57 -19.28 -9.64
CA GLU A 289 3.31 -20.23 -8.79
C GLU A 289 4.13 -21.25 -9.59
N ALA A 290 3.62 -21.71 -10.73
CA ALA A 290 4.26 -22.73 -11.55
C ALA A 290 5.47 -22.24 -12.36
N SER A 291 5.58 -20.95 -12.65
CA SER A 291 6.63 -20.38 -13.54
C SER A 291 7.58 -19.41 -12.86
N TYR A 292 7.31 -19.04 -11.62
CA TYR A 292 8.12 -18.07 -10.90
C TYR A 292 9.46 -18.66 -10.45
N SER A 293 10.54 -18.04 -10.88
CA SER A 293 11.90 -18.50 -10.62
C SER A 293 12.60 -17.66 -9.54
N TYR A 294 13.72 -18.16 -9.03
CA TYR A 294 14.57 -17.39 -8.12
C TYR A 294 15.12 -16.10 -8.79
N SER A 295 15.43 -16.15 -10.08
CA SER A 295 15.86 -14.96 -10.83
C SER A 295 14.75 -13.90 -10.82
N SER A 296 13.52 -14.30 -11.16
CA SER A 296 12.36 -13.37 -11.11
C SER A 296 12.14 -12.79 -9.72
N PHE A 297 12.38 -13.58 -8.68
CA PHE A 297 12.31 -13.11 -7.29
C PHE A 297 13.36 -12.03 -7.00
N VAL A 298 14.59 -12.21 -7.45
CA VAL A 298 15.67 -11.21 -7.25
C VAL A 298 15.36 -9.92 -8.00
N ASP A 299 14.89 -10.03 -9.25
CA ASP A 299 14.50 -8.89 -10.08
C ASP A 299 13.31 -8.11 -9.46
N ASP A 300 12.33 -8.81 -8.90
CA ASP A 300 11.21 -8.18 -8.21
C ASP A 300 11.66 -7.52 -6.90
N MET A 301 12.60 -8.14 -6.17
CA MET A 301 13.14 -7.55 -4.94
C MET A 301 13.99 -6.29 -5.23
N GLU A 302 14.67 -6.21 -6.36
CA GLU A 302 15.31 -4.96 -6.82
C GLU A 302 14.28 -3.82 -6.86
N LYS A 303 13.12 -4.04 -7.50
CA LYS A 303 12.05 -3.04 -7.57
C LYS A 303 11.40 -2.73 -6.21
N VAL A 304 11.30 -3.72 -5.34
CA VAL A 304 10.78 -3.53 -3.97
C VAL A 304 11.65 -2.59 -3.17
N PHE A 305 12.97 -2.72 -3.31
CA PHE A 305 13.95 -1.94 -2.55
C PHE A 305 14.48 -0.71 -3.28
N GLN A 306 13.96 -0.38 -4.45
CA GLN A 306 14.34 0.81 -5.20
C GLN A 306 14.16 2.10 -4.39
N TYR A 307 13.08 2.19 -3.62
CA TYR A 307 12.80 3.29 -2.69
C TYR A 307 13.02 2.77 -1.26
N VAL A 308 14.27 2.63 -0.85
CA VAL A 308 14.65 2.04 0.43
C VAL A 308 14.71 3.11 1.50
N PRO A 309 14.04 2.93 2.67
CA PRO A 309 14.38 3.68 3.87
C PRO A 309 15.81 3.31 4.30
N GLU A 310 16.49 4.23 4.99
CA GLU A 310 17.90 4.08 5.40
C GLU A 310 18.23 2.73 6.10
N ALA A 311 17.25 2.11 6.72
CA ALA A 311 17.41 0.83 7.43
C ALA A 311 17.45 -0.41 6.52
N GLY A 312 17.16 -0.30 5.22
CA GLY A 312 17.12 -1.46 4.31
C GLY A 312 16.10 -2.55 4.69
N VAL A 313 15.12 -2.22 5.53
CA VAL A 313 14.12 -3.15 6.05
C VAL A 313 12.73 -2.63 5.74
N LYS A 314 11.91 -3.48 5.09
CA LYS A 314 10.48 -3.19 4.87
C LYS A 314 9.61 -4.23 5.56
N ARG A 315 8.39 -3.84 5.92
CA ARG A 315 7.39 -4.75 6.46
C ARG A 315 6.51 -5.31 5.36
N ALA A 316 6.23 -6.61 5.46
CA ALA A 316 5.37 -7.32 4.53
C ALA A 316 4.24 -8.01 5.31
N PHE A 317 3.02 -7.56 5.11
CA PHE A 317 1.82 -8.18 5.66
C PHE A 317 1.37 -9.29 4.74
N CYS A 318 1.36 -10.52 5.26
CA CYS A 318 1.16 -11.72 4.45
C CYS A 318 -0.10 -12.48 4.86
N GLY A 319 -0.84 -12.97 3.87
CA GLY A 319 -1.79 -14.04 4.07
C GLY A 319 -1.08 -15.38 4.34
N ALA A 320 -1.76 -16.33 4.97
CA ALA A 320 -1.17 -17.61 5.33
C ALA A 320 -0.68 -18.41 4.11
N GLY A 321 -1.38 -18.31 2.98
CA GLY A 321 -0.97 -18.94 1.72
C GLY A 321 0.29 -18.33 1.14
N ALA A 322 0.40 -16.99 1.16
CA ALA A 322 1.61 -16.30 0.73
C ALA A 322 2.81 -16.67 1.60
N LEU A 323 2.63 -16.71 2.92
CA LEU A 323 3.70 -17.12 3.84
C LEU A 323 4.15 -18.57 3.59
N SER A 324 3.20 -19.47 3.32
CA SER A 324 3.50 -20.85 2.96
C SER A 324 4.26 -20.96 1.65
N TYR A 325 3.89 -20.15 0.65
CA TYR A 325 4.58 -20.08 -0.64
C TYR A 325 6.05 -19.64 -0.47
N TRP A 326 6.29 -18.54 0.21
CA TRP A 326 7.63 -18.04 0.47
C TRP A 326 8.46 -19.01 1.31
N SER A 327 7.85 -19.70 2.26
CA SER A 327 8.54 -20.74 3.06
C SER A 327 8.94 -21.96 2.21
N LYS A 328 8.08 -22.39 1.27
CA LYS A 328 8.41 -23.47 0.34
C LYS A 328 9.51 -23.07 -0.63
N MET A 329 9.46 -21.83 -1.12
CA MET A 329 10.48 -21.28 -1.99
C MET A 329 11.84 -21.20 -1.28
N ALA A 330 11.87 -20.82 0.00
CA ALA A 330 13.07 -20.83 0.83
C ALA A 330 13.61 -22.24 1.11
N GLY A 331 12.72 -23.23 1.23
CA GLY A 331 13.09 -24.62 1.55
C GLY A 331 13.37 -25.51 0.35
N SER A 332 12.96 -25.12 -0.86
CA SER A 332 13.18 -25.95 -2.04
C SER A 332 14.56 -25.68 -2.66
N SER A 333 15.50 -26.57 -2.35
CA SER A 333 16.77 -26.67 -3.08
C SER A 333 16.61 -27.06 -4.58
N GLY A 334 15.39 -27.07 -5.08
CA GLY A 334 14.98 -27.60 -6.37
C GLY A 334 14.39 -26.59 -7.33
N MET A 335 14.59 -25.29 -7.15
CA MET A 335 14.31 -24.35 -8.25
C MET A 335 15.27 -24.65 -9.38
N ALA A 336 14.71 -25.09 -10.51
CA ALA A 336 15.41 -25.62 -11.67
C ALA A 336 16.63 -24.74 -12.03
N GLY A 337 17.81 -25.30 -11.82
CA GLY A 337 19.04 -24.81 -12.41
C GLY A 337 20.08 -24.16 -11.48
N ASN A 338 19.86 -24.01 -10.17
CA ASN A 338 20.91 -23.39 -9.35
C ASN A 338 21.06 -24.05 -7.98
N SER A 339 22.01 -24.95 -7.89
CA SER A 339 22.34 -25.76 -6.71
C SER A 339 23.17 -25.03 -5.65
N GLY A 340 22.89 -23.77 -5.35
CA GLY A 340 23.72 -23.05 -4.38
C GLY A 340 23.09 -21.90 -3.64
N TRP A 341 21.93 -21.46 -4.02
CA TRP A 341 21.28 -20.29 -3.43
C TRP A 341 19.95 -20.63 -2.81
N THR A 342 19.85 -20.48 -1.52
CA THR A 342 18.59 -20.61 -0.79
C THR A 342 18.14 -19.25 -0.32
N VAL A 343 16.85 -18.95 -0.50
CA VAL A 343 16.23 -17.81 0.16
C VAL A 343 16.27 -18.06 1.66
N ASN A 344 16.96 -17.22 2.40
CA ASN A 344 17.09 -17.40 3.83
C ASN A 344 15.85 -16.83 4.53
N LEU A 345 15.01 -17.72 5.03
CA LEU A 345 13.92 -17.37 5.92
C LEU A 345 14.40 -17.53 7.36
N GLY A 346 14.67 -16.42 8.02
CA GLY A 346 15.16 -16.41 9.40
C GLY A 346 14.18 -17.01 10.41
N ASP A 347 14.66 -17.25 11.61
CA ASP A 347 13.85 -17.73 12.73
C ASP A 347 12.71 -16.79 13.07
N MET A 348 11.66 -17.36 13.68
CA MET A 348 10.54 -16.56 14.16
C MET A 348 11.00 -15.63 15.29
N LYS A 349 10.86 -14.34 15.08
CA LYS A 349 11.14 -13.29 16.06
C LYS A 349 9.84 -12.67 16.54
N ARG A 350 9.86 -12.08 17.72
CA ARG A 350 8.72 -11.33 18.26
C ARG A 350 9.07 -9.84 18.29
N ASP A 351 8.20 -9.04 17.69
CA ASP A 351 8.33 -7.57 17.72
C ASP A 351 7.97 -7.03 19.13
N ALA A 352 8.45 -5.84 19.44
CA ALA A 352 8.06 -5.08 20.63
C ALA A 352 6.54 -4.86 20.74
N LEU A 353 5.83 -4.85 19.62
CA LEU A 353 4.37 -4.76 19.53
C LEU A 353 3.64 -6.10 19.79
N GLY A 354 4.38 -7.19 20.04
CA GLY A 354 3.81 -8.49 20.36
C GLY A 354 3.51 -9.40 19.18
N PHE A 355 3.77 -8.98 17.94
CA PHE A 355 3.57 -9.81 16.74
C PHE A 355 4.78 -10.72 16.50
N ASN A 356 4.48 -11.91 15.99
CA ASN A 356 5.51 -12.79 15.49
C ASN A 356 5.77 -12.46 14.02
N TYR A 357 7.04 -12.30 13.65
CA TYR A 357 7.46 -12.10 12.28
C TYR A 357 8.65 -12.98 11.91
N ARG A 358 8.84 -13.22 10.64
CA ARG A 358 10.02 -13.85 10.08
C ARG A 358 10.74 -12.87 9.19
N VAL A 359 12.06 -12.93 9.18
CA VAL A 359 12.88 -12.09 8.30
C VAL A 359 13.19 -12.87 7.04
N LEU A 360 12.86 -12.31 5.90
CA LEU A 360 13.26 -12.79 4.58
C LEU A 360 14.41 -11.90 4.10
N GLU A 361 15.62 -12.44 4.10
CA GLU A 361 16.80 -11.73 3.66
C GLU A 361 16.96 -11.87 2.15
N THR A 362 17.15 -10.73 1.49
CA THR A 362 17.37 -10.65 0.05
C THR A 362 18.66 -9.87 -0.24
N PRO A 363 19.26 -9.98 -1.44
CA PRO A 363 20.44 -9.21 -1.78
C PRO A 363 20.26 -7.68 -1.68
N HIS A 364 19.03 -7.20 -1.82
CA HIS A 364 18.69 -5.78 -1.84
C HIS A 364 18.25 -5.24 -0.47
N GLY A 365 17.86 -6.12 0.46
CA GLY A 365 17.37 -5.71 1.78
C GLY A 365 16.63 -6.84 2.48
N ALA A 366 16.00 -6.53 3.62
CA ALA A 366 15.28 -7.50 4.43
C ALA A 366 13.78 -7.19 4.48
N LEU A 367 12.95 -8.22 4.35
CA LEU A 367 11.50 -8.15 4.54
C LEU A 367 11.10 -8.79 5.86
N GLN A 368 10.35 -8.07 6.68
CA GLN A 368 9.72 -8.61 7.87
C GLN A 368 8.33 -9.15 7.51
N LEU A 369 8.20 -10.46 7.38
CA LEU A 369 6.94 -11.12 7.04
C LEU A 369 6.06 -11.24 8.28
N ILE A 370 4.95 -10.50 8.31
CA ILE A 370 3.99 -10.48 9.42
C ILE A 370 2.71 -11.20 8.97
N PRO A 371 2.35 -12.32 9.60
CA PRO A 371 1.10 -13.01 9.28
C PRO A 371 -0.09 -12.13 9.68
N THR A 372 -0.96 -11.85 8.73
CA THR A 372 -2.11 -10.96 8.92
C THR A 372 -3.41 -11.73 8.74
N PRO A 373 -4.17 -11.97 9.82
CA PRO A 373 -5.43 -12.71 9.76
C PRO A 373 -6.50 -12.07 8.89
N ALA A 374 -6.44 -10.76 8.65
CA ALA A 374 -7.37 -10.06 7.76
C ALA A 374 -7.21 -10.48 6.28
N LEU A 375 -6.00 -10.92 5.89
CA LEU A 375 -5.70 -11.44 4.55
C LEU A 375 -6.06 -12.93 4.48
N ARG A 376 -7.35 -13.24 4.43
CA ARG A 376 -7.88 -14.62 4.33
C ARG A 376 -8.70 -14.81 3.06
N GLN A 377 -9.10 -16.04 2.81
CA GLN A 377 -9.95 -16.42 1.67
C GLN A 377 -9.34 -15.96 0.34
N THR A 378 -9.96 -15.02 -0.33
CA THR A 378 -9.52 -14.49 -1.63
C THR A 378 -8.13 -13.85 -1.57
N TYR A 379 -7.76 -13.25 -0.44
CA TYR A 379 -6.46 -12.59 -0.24
C TYR A 379 -5.43 -13.47 0.46
N ASN A 380 -5.70 -14.78 0.61
CA ASN A 380 -4.82 -15.68 1.34
C ASN A 380 -3.42 -15.80 0.74
N LYS A 381 -3.30 -15.68 -0.58
CA LYS A 381 -2.03 -15.69 -1.32
C LYS A 381 -1.54 -14.27 -1.67
N THR A 382 -1.89 -13.29 -0.87
CA THR A 382 -1.47 -11.88 -1.05
C THR A 382 -0.39 -11.51 -0.04
N MET A 383 0.62 -10.78 -0.51
CA MET A 383 1.62 -10.13 0.33
C MET A 383 1.63 -8.64 0.01
N LEU A 384 1.48 -7.82 1.05
CA LEU A 384 1.52 -6.37 0.97
C LEU A 384 2.80 -5.87 1.63
N VAL A 385 3.72 -5.34 0.84
CA VAL A 385 4.95 -4.71 1.32
C VAL A 385 4.71 -3.22 1.49
N VAL A 386 5.03 -2.71 2.66
CA VAL A 386 4.79 -1.31 2.99
C VAL A 386 6.07 -0.58 3.39
N SER A 387 6.09 0.70 3.08
CA SER A 387 7.05 1.65 3.63
C SER A 387 6.36 2.41 4.76
N ASP A 388 6.82 2.19 5.99
CA ASP A 388 6.16 2.72 7.19
C ASP A 388 6.11 4.26 7.21
N GLU A 389 7.09 4.91 6.59
CA GLU A 389 7.22 6.37 6.56
C GLU A 389 6.13 7.04 5.70
N ASN A 390 5.66 6.32 4.70
CA ASN A 390 4.67 6.80 3.73
C ASN A 390 3.23 6.39 4.09
N LEU A 391 3.04 5.92 5.33
CA LEU A 391 1.73 5.57 5.88
C LEU A 391 1.51 6.32 7.19
N PHE A 392 0.30 6.82 7.39
CA PHE A 392 -0.11 7.37 8.67
C PHE A 392 -1.56 7.05 9.00
N HIS A 393 -1.85 6.98 10.28
CA HIS A 393 -3.18 6.82 10.81
C HIS A 393 -3.78 8.21 11.09
N ALA A 394 -4.82 8.56 10.37
CA ALA A 394 -5.56 9.79 10.54
C ALA A 394 -6.67 9.59 11.57
N GLN A 395 -6.61 10.31 12.68
CA GLN A 395 -7.59 10.21 13.74
C GLN A 395 -8.33 11.54 13.92
N TYR A 396 -9.55 11.63 13.40
CA TYR A 396 -10.40 12.80 13.59
C TYR A 396 -11.11 12.76 14.93
N ARG A 397 -11.73 11.63 15.28
CA ARG A 397 -12.28 11.36 16.60
C ARG A 397 -11.72 10.05 17.15
N ALA A 398 -11.11 10.13 18.32
CA ALA A 398 -10.56 8.97 19.02
C ALA A 398 -11.61 7.89 19.26
N PRO A 399 -11.21 6.61 19.31
CA PRO A 399 -12.11 5.53 19.72
C PRO A 399 -12.74 5.83 21.07
N LYS A 400 -14.06 5.78 21.12
CA LYS A 400 -14.86 6.06 22.30
C LYS A 400 -15.88 4.94 22.53
N PHE A 401 -15.93 4.45 23.75
CA PHE A 401 -17.03 3.64 24.22
C PHE A 401 -18.14 4.53 24.78
N GLN A 402 -19.35 4.33 24.32
CA GLN A 402 -20.55 5.02 24.79
C GLN A 402 -21.49 3.99 25.40
N ALA A 403 -21.69 4.09 26.71
CA ALA A 403 -22.58 3.22 27.44
C ALA A 403 -23.99 3.81 27.48
N ASN A 404 -24.99 2.96 27.43
CA ASN A 404 -26.41 3.27 27.58
C ASN A 404 -26.88 4.46 26.74
N ILE A 405 -26.74 4.32 25.42
CA ILE A 405 -27.11 5.36 24.44
C ILE A 405 -28.58 5.37 24.08
N LEU A 406 -29.42 4.61 24.80
CA LEU A 406 -30.85 4.65 24.62
C LEU A 406 -31.37 6.02 25.06
N THR A 407 -32.03 6.70 24.14
CA THR A 407 -32.71 7.99 24.40
C THR A 407 -34.22 7.83 24.57
N ASP A 408 -34.74 6.62 24.37
CA ASP A 408 -36.17 6.31 24.44
C ASP A 408 -36.42 5.30 25.55
N ASP A 409 -37.29 5.65 26.49
CA ASP A 409 -37.72 4.79 27.61
C ASP A 409 -38.60 3.59 27.16
N ALA A 410 -38.89 3.50 25.86
CA ALA A 410 -39.71 2.44 25.30
C ALA A 410 -39.02 1.07 25.19
N TYR A 411 -37.70 1.01 25.37
CA TYR A 411 -36.93 -0.24 25.28
C TYR A 411 -36.38 -0.66 26.64
N ASP A 412 -36.85 -1.84 27.13
CA ASP A 412 -36.31 -2.47 28.34
C ASP A 412 -34.97 -3.16 28.02
N GLY A 413 -33.84 -2.46 28.31
CA GLY A 413 -32.51 -3.01 28.09
C GLY A 413 -31.42 -1.95 28.07
N VAL A 414 -30.22 -2.40 27.71
CA VAL A 414 -29.04 -1.56 27.59
C VAL A 414 -28.55 -1.61 26.14
N LYS A 415 -28.23 -0.45 25.57
CA LYS A 415 -27.60 -0.30 24.25
C LYS A 415 -26.32 0.49 24.40
N ASP A 416 -25.23 -0.14 24.04
CA ASP A 416 -23.89 0.46 24.04
C ASP A 416 -23.34 0.50 22.62
N GLN A 417 -22.34 1.34 22.37
CA GLN A 417 -21.61 1.33 21.10
C GLN A 417 -20.15 1.71 21.26
N TYR A 418 -19.32 1.10 20.44
CA TYR A 418 -17.99 1.60 20.13
C TYR A 418 -18.08 2.51 18.91
N MET A 419 -17.46 3.67 18.97
CA MET A 419 -17.46 4.64 17.89
C MET A 419 -16.07 5.24 17.72
N SER A 420 -15.62 5.37 16.48
CA SER A 420 -14.42 6.12 16.11
C SER A 420 -14.60 6.75 14.73
N ASP A 421 -13.82 7.78 14.44
CA ASP A 421 -13.79 8.44 13.14
C ASP A 421 -12.33 8.53 12.73
N GLU A 422 -11.90 7.60 11.91
CA GLU A 422 -10.50 7.33 11.59
C GLU A 422 -10.32 7.04 10.11
N GLY A 423 -9.11 7.28 9.61
CA GLY A 423 -8.74 7.01 8.23
C GLY A 423 -7.27 6.60 8.11
N ILE A 424 -6.88 6.22 6.91
CA ILE A 424 -5.49 5.92 6.57
C ILE A 424 -5.00 6.90 5.52
N GLY A 425 -3.84 7.49 5.72
CA GLY A 425 -3.12 8.24 4.70
C GLY A 425 -2.08 7.35 4.03
N VAL A 426 -2.15 7.27 2.71
CA VAL A 426 -1.19 6.56 1.87
C VAL A 426 -0.57 7.57 0.94
N THR A 427 0.72 7.77 1.07
CA THR A 427 1.52 8.67 0.22
C THR A 427 2.53 7.87 -0.58
N LEU A 428 2.95 8.40 -1.73
CA LEU A 428 3.95 7.78 -2.59
C LEU A 428 3.66 6.29 -2.81
N VAL A 429 2.56 6.02 -3.49
CA VAL A 429 2.04 4.65 -3.71
C VAL A 429 3.11 3.73 -4.31
N GLU A 430 4.04 4.27 -5.07
CA GLU A 430 5.16 3.57 -5.69
C GLU A 430 6.12 2.94 -4.65
N SER A 431 6.14 3.46 -3.42
CA SER A 431 6.94 2.89 -2.33
C SER A 431 6.34 1.63 -1.71
N HIS A 432 5.06 1.38 -1.95
CA HIS A 432 4.33 0.22 -1.50
C HIS A 432 4.19 -0.79 -2.62
N LYS A 433 4.24 -2.08 -2.30
CA LYS A 433 4.20 -3.15 -3.30
C LYS A 433 3.15 -4.20 -2.93
N LEU A 434 2.38 -4.62 -3.91
CA LEU A 434 1.34 -5.65 -3.76
C LEU A 434 1.70 -6.88 -4.60
N PHE A 435 1.91 -8.00 -3.94
CA PHE A 435 2.13 -9.29 -4.59
C PHE A 435 0.88 -10.15 -4.49
N GLN A 436 0.42 -10.63 -5.63
CA GLN A 436 -0.70 -11.57 -5.75
C GLN A 436 -0.20 -12.85 -6.38
N ILE A 437 -0.27 -13.96 -5.64
CA ILE A 437 0.20 -15.28 -6.06
C ILE A 437 -1.01 -16.07 -6.56
N SER A 438 -0.96 -16.55 -7.80
CA SER A 438 -2.02 -17.31 -8.46
C SER A 438 -1.63 -18.76 -8.66
#